data_c1ff158a8f42680d21c4d432250552d2
#
_entry.id   c1ff158a8f42680d21c4d432250552d2
#
_cell.length_a   1.000
_cell.length_b   1.000
_cell.length_c   1.000
_cell.angle_alpha   90.00
_cell.angle_beta   90.00
_cell.angle_gamma   90.00
#
_symmetry.space_group_name_H-M   'P 1'
#
loop_
_entity.id
_entity.type
_entity.pdbx_description
1 polymer ?
#
loop_
_entity_poly.entity_id
_entity_poly.type
_entity_poly.pdbx_seq_one_letter_code
_entity_poly.pdbx_strand_id
1 'polypeptide(L)'
;MGKIYQHSGTHLFLLFWRAYHTVMRFDRQSMKRCGFASLSDFAVLEVLRQQGPQPVKSLGEKVMLTSGSITTAVQRLEKKGLVQRTKGQQDGRLVLVELTESGRTRILEGFLQHNEDLDRLYAPFNEEERALFDRLMTRLGQQAEDLLAQEAGNKLDIER
;
A
#
# COMPACT_ATOMS: atom_id res chain seq x y z
N MET A 1 35.54 -11.89 5.62
CA MET A 1 34.88 -10.54 5.66
C MET A 1 33.61 -10.66 6.52
N GLY A 2 33.76 -10.86 7.83
CA GLY A 2 32.57 -11.34 8.53
C GLY A 2 32.02 -10.41 9.59
N LYS A 3 32.68 -10.25 10.68
CA LYS A 3 32.04 -9.76 11.92
C LYS A 3 31.99 -8.23 12.10
N ILE A 4 32.77 -7.45 11.37
CA ILE A 4 32.88 -5.99 11.57
C ILE A 4 31.64 -5.22 11.10
N TYR A 5 30.90 -5.76 10.13
CA TYR A 5 29.70 -5.11 9.56
C TYR A 5 28.38 -5.74 10.01
N GLN A 6 28.42 -6.79 10.84
CA GLN A 6 27.22 -7.43 11.35
C GLN A 6 26.42 -6.42 12.20
N HIS A 7 25.14 -6.26 11.89
CA HIS A 7 24.23 -5.25 12.49
C HIS A 7 24.56 -3.77 12.20
N SER A 8 25.49 -3.48 11.28
CA SER A 8 25.63 -2.09 10.78
C SER A 8 24.37 -1.63 10.01
N GLY A 9 24.17 -0.31 9.90
CA GLY A 9 23.05 0.24 9.12
C GLY A 9 23.01 -0.29 7.70
N THR A 10 24.16 -0.39 7.02
CA THR A 10 24.27 -0.97 5.66
C THR A 10 23.84 -2.45 5.65
N HIS A 11 24.26 -3.24 6.64
CA HIS A 11 23.88 -4.65 6.71
C HIS A 11 22.37 -4.81 6.91
N LEU A 12 21.78 -4.06 7.84
CA LEU A 12 20.35 -4.08 8.12
C LEU A 12 19.54 -3.61 6.91
N PHE A 13 20.01 -2.55 6.21
CA PHE A 13 19.38 -2.09 4.99
C PHE A 13 19.38 -3.17 3.89
N LEU A 14 20.49 -3.87 3.68
CA LEU A 14 20.57 -4.93 2.68
C LEU A 14 19.67 -6.13 3.02
N LEU A 15 19.53 -6.49 4.30
CA LEU A 15 18.58 -7.52 4.74
C LEU A 15 17.14 -7.09 4.46
N PHE A 16 16.78 -5.88 4.85
CA PHE A 16 15.47 -5.28 4.57
C PHE A 16 15.17 -5.25 3.07
N TRP A 17 16.11 -4.75 2.27
CA TRP A 17 15.99 -4.68 0.80
C TRP A 17 15.72 -6.05 0.17
N ARG A 18 16.48 -7.07 0.55
CA ARG A 18 16.31 -8.44 0.01
C ARG A 18 14.96 -9.03 0.44
N ALA A 19 14.62 -8.90 1.72
CA ALA A 19 13.34 -9.37 2.23
C ALA A 19 12.17 -8.69 1.52
N TYR A 20 12.19 -7.36 1.42
CA TYR A 20 11.18 -6.57 0.72
C TYR A 20 10.97 -7.05 -0.71
N HIS A 21 12.04 -7.18 -1.50
CA HIS A 21 11.91 -7.63 -2.89
C HIS A 21 11.33 -9.05 -3.03
N THR A 22 11.66 -9.93 -2.11
CA THR A 22 11.15 -11.31 -2.12
C THR A 22 9.68 -11.34 -1.70
N VAL A 23 9.33 -10.62 -0.64
CA VAL A 23 7.94 -10.47 -0.17
C VAL A 23 7.07 -9.85 -1.27
N MET A 24 7.52 -8.77 -1.91
CA MET A 24 6.78 -8.12 -3.00
C MET A 24 6.63 -9.00 -4.25
N ARG A 25 7.55 -9.93 -4.49
CA ARG A 25 7.40 -10.93 -5.56
C ARG A 25 6.33 -11.96 -5.20
N PHE A 26 6.30 -12.42 -3.95
CA PHE A 26 5.26 -13.32 -3.44
C PHE A 26 3.88 -12.64 -3.49
N ASP A 27 3.78 -11.41 -3.00
CA ASP A 27 2.58 -10.58 -3.00
C ASP A 27 1.99 -10.43 -4.42
N ARG A 28 2.82 -10.08 -5.41
CA ARG A 28 2.37 -10.01 -6.81
C ARG A 28 1.83 -11.34 -7.35
N GLN A 29 2.39 -12.47 -6.92
CA GLN A 29 1.87 -13.78 -7.32
C GLN A 29 0.54 -14.08 -6.63
N SER A 30 0.40 -13.74 -5.35
CA SER A 30 -0.86 -13.83 -4.60
C SER A 30 -1.94 -12.99 -5.28
N MET A 31 -1.67 -11.72 -5.59
CA MET A 31 -2.61 -10.85 -6.31
C MET A 31 -3.08 -11.44 -7.63
N LYS A 32 -2.17 -12.06 -8.40
CA LYS A 32 -2.54 -12.74 -9.65
C LYS A 32 -3.47 -13.94 -9.42
N ARG A 33 -3.20 -14.75 -8.38
CA ARG A 33 -4.10 -15.87 -8.01
C ARG A 33 -5.48 -15.36 -7.61
N CYS A 34 -5.52 -14.23 -6.90
CA CYS A 34 -6.77 -13.53 -6.58
C CYS A 34 -7.44 -12.88 -7.80
N GLY A 35 -6.83 -12.97 -9.00
CA GLY A 35 -7.36 -12.43 -10.26
C GLY A 35 -7.28 -10.91 -10.38
N PHE A 36 -6.38 -10.26 -9.65
CA PHE A 36 -6.09 -8.82 -9.83
C PHE A 36 -4.93 -8.63 -10.80
N ALA A 37 -5.13 -7.75 -11.77
CA ALA A 37 -4.10 -7.45 -12.78
C ALA A 37 -2.94 -6.63 -12.21
N SER A 38 -3.18 -5.87 -11.15
CA SER A 38 -2.16 -5.04 -10.51
C SER A 38 -2.47 -4.82 -9.02
N LEU A 39 -1.41 -4.59 -8.25
CA LEU A 39 -1.52 -4.19 -6.84
C LEU A 39 -2.31 -2.89 -6.68
N SER A 40 -2.18 -1.95 -7.60
CA SER A 40 -2.94 -0.70 -7.56
C SER A 40 -4.45 -0.90 -7.73
N ASP A 41 -4.90 -1.86 -8.53
CA ASP A 41 -6.32 -2.19 -8.65
C ASP A 41 -6.87 -2.69 -7.32
N PHE A 42 -6.16 -3.64 -6.70
CA PHE A 42 -6.53 -4.18 -5.39
C PHE A 42 -6.54 -3.08 -4.32
N ALA A 43 -5.46 -2.29 -4.20
CA ALA A 43 -5.34 -1.25 -3.19
C ALA A 43 -6.46 -0.19 -3.29
N VAL A 44 -6.84 0.23 -4.50
CA VAL A 44 -7.96 1.16 -4.71
C VAL A 44 -9.27 0.55 -4.24
N LEU A 45 -9.56 -0.69 -4.64
CA LEU A 45 -10.80 -1.36 -4.23
C LEU A 45 -10.85 -1.58 -2.71
N GLU A 46 -9.71 -1.90 -2.09
CA GLU A 46 -9.62 -2.12 -0.64
C GLU A 46 -9.84 -0.82 0.15
N VAL A 47 -9.24 0.30 -0.27
CA VAL A 47 -9.51 1.60 0.34
C VAL A 47 -10.99 1.97 0.23
N LEU A 48 -11.61 1.76 -0.94
CA LEU A 48 -13.03 2.03 -1.15
C LEU A 48 -13.92 1.11 -0.30
N ARG A 49 -13.51 -0.14 -0.08
CA ARG A 49 -14.21 -1.08 0.80
C ARG A 49 -14.19 -0.63 2.25
N GLN A 50 -13.03 -0.20 2.75
CA GLN A 50 -12.84 0.18 4.15
C GLN A 50 -13.42 1.56 4.49
N GLN A 51 -13.30 2.52 3.57
CA GLN A 51 -13.55 3.93 3.85
C GLN A 51 -14.72 4.52 3.05
N GLY A 52 -15.38 3.71 2.22
CA GLY A 52 -16.47 4.18 1.35
C GLY A 52 -16.01 5.07 0.19
N PRO A 53 -16.91 5.84 -0.41
CA PRO A 53 -16.63 6.70 -1.55
C PRO A 53 -15.53 7.74 -1.26
N GLN A 54 -14.60 7.93 -2.19
CA GLN A 54 -13.45 8.83 -2.04
C GLN A 54 -13.20 9.64 -3.31
N PRO A 55 -12.72 10.91 -3.20
CA PRO A 55 -12.15 11.65 -4.32
C PRO A 55 -10.92 10.93 -4.90
N VAL A 56 -10.71 11.02 -6.22
CA VAL A 56 -9.55 10.39 -6.89
C VAL A 56 -8.23 10.82 -6.28
N LYS A 57 -8.08 12.12 -5.93
CA LYS A 57 -6.86 12.64 -5.29
C LYS A 57 -6.60 11.95 -3.95
N SER A 58 -7.61 11.86 -3.09
CA SER A 58 -7.52 11.19 -1.79
C SER A 58 -7.15 9.71 -1.91
N LEU A 59 -7.71 9.01 -2.91
CA LEU A 59 -7.31 7.63 -3.21
C LEU A 59 -5.82 7.54 -3.56
N GLY A 60 -5.31 8.45 -4.41
CA GLY A 60 -3.90 8.48 -4.79
C GLY A 60 -2.96 8.61 -3.59
N GLU A 61 -3.27 9.50 -2.67
CA GLU A 61 -2.51 9.71 -1.43
C GLU A 61 -2.51 8.46 -0.55
N LYS A 62 -3.67 7.83 -0.34
CA LYS A 62 -3.83 6.64 0.51
C LYS A 62 -3.14 5.39 -0.03
N VAL A 63 -3.09 5.24 -1.35
CA VAL A 63 -2.43 4.07 -1.98
C VAL A 63 -1.01 4.38 -2.47
N MET A 64 -0.47 5.55 -2.11
CA MET A 64 0.89 6.00 -2.47
C MET A 64 1.13 5.99 -4.00
N LEU A 65 0.14 6.42 -4.77
CA LEU A 65 0.22 6.52 -6.23
C LEU A 65 0.28 7.97 -6.69
N THR A 66 1.02 8.22 -7.77
CA THR A 66 0.99 9.52 -8.44
C THR A 66 -0.40 9.79 -9.04
N SER A 67 -0.73 11.08 -9.28
CA SER A 67 -2.03 11.47 -9.84
C SER A 67 -2.33 10.83 -11.20
N GLY A 68 -1.32 10.62 -12.05
CA GLY A 68 -1.47 9.89 -13.32
C GLY A 68 -1.75 8.40 -13.10
N SER A 69 -1.03 7.77 -12.17
CA SER A 69 -1.17 6.35 -11.87
C SER A 69 -2.53 6.03 -11.25
N ILE A 70 -3.02 6.84 -10.30
CA ILE A 70 -4.34 6.63 -9.69
C ILE A 70 -5.48 6.85 -10.70
N THR A 71 -5.38 7.87 -11.55
CA THR A 71 -6.36 8.12 -12.59
C THR A 71 -6.48 6.93 -13.54
N THR A 72 -5.34 6.38 -13.98
CA THR A 72 -5.29 5.20 -14.84
C THR A 72 -5.88 3.96 -14.15
N ALA A 73 -5.58 3.75 -12.87
CA ALA A 73 -6.15 2.64 -12.09
C ALA A 73 -7.67 2.75 -11.97
N VAL A 74 -8.19 3.93 -11.62
CA VAL A 74 -9.63 4.18 -11.53
C VAL A 74 -10.32 3.97 -12.87
N GLN A 75 -9.78 4.50 -13.97
CA GLN A 75 -10.35 4.30 -15.32
C GLN A 75 -10.41 2.82 -15.72
N ARG A 76 -9.37 2.04 -15.38
CA ARG A 76 -9.33 0.60 -15.64
C ARG A 76 -10.37 -0.15 -14.82
N LEU A 77 -10.56 0.22 -13.56
CA LEU A 77 -11.57 -0.39 -12.68
C LEU A 77 -12.98 0.00 -13.10
N GLU A 78 -13.18 1.24 -13.53
CA GLU A 78 -14.46 1.74 -14.08
C GLU A 78 -14.83 0.98 -15.37
N LYS A 79 -13.86 0.79 -16.28
CA LYS A 79 -14.04 -0.02 -17.50
C LYS A 79 -14.42 -1.48 -17.20
N LYS A 80 -13.94 -2.03 -16.07
CA LYS A 80 -14.29 -3.38 -15.59
C LYS A 80 -15.63 -3.42 -14.85
N GLY A 81 -16.30 -2.29 -14.64
CA GLY A 81 -17.55 -2.20 -13.88
C GLY A 81 -17.38 -2.44 -12.37
N LEU A 82 -16.17 -2.31 -11.82
CA LEU A 82 -15.91 -2.55 -10.42
C LEU A 82 -16.03 -1.29 -9.55
N VAL A 83 -15.88 -0.12 -10.17
CA VAL A 83 -16.12 1.18 -9.55
C VAL A 83 -16.95 2.05 -10.47
N GLN A 84 -17.56 3.08 -9.91
CA GLN A 84 -18.29 4.12 -10.65
C GLN A 84 -17.97 5.49 -10.05
N ARG A 85 -18.21 6.54 -10.84
CA ARG A 85 -18.09 7.93 -10.40
C ARG A 85 -19.47 8.47 -10.05
N THR A 86 -19.56 9.11 -8.88
CA THR A 86 -20.78 9.75 -8.40
C THR A 86 -20.48 11.19 -8.00
N LYS A 87 -21.53 12.02 -7.99
CA LYS A 87 -21.42 13.39 -7.47
C LYS A 87 -21.52 13.37 -5.95
N GLY A 88 -20.69 14.16 -5.29
CA GLY A 88 -20.77 14.34 -3.84
C GLY A 88 -22.13 14.88 -3.42
N GLN A 89 -22.73 14.30 -2.37
CA GLN A 89 -24.07 14.70 -1.90
C GLN A 89 -24.10 16.13 -1.34
N GLN A 90 -23.02 16.60 -0.72
CA GLN A 90 -22.93 17.94 -0.12
C GLN A 90 -22.37 18.99 -1.09
N ASP A 91 -21.49 18.60 -2.01
CA ASP A 91 -20.94 19.46 -3.07
C ASP A 91 -20.98 18.70 -4.39
N GLY A 92 -21.92 19.09 -5.24
CA GLY A 92 -22.10 18.48 -6.57
C GLY A 92 -20.94 18.70 -7.54
N ARG A 93 -19.94 19.52 -7.17
CA ARG A 93 -18.69 19.72 -7.92
C ARG A 93 -17.68 18.61 -7.60
N LEU A 94 -17.81 17.96 -6.44
CA LEU A 94 -16.93 16.90 -6.00
C LEU A 94 -17.32 15.58 -6.68
N VAL A 95 -16.38 15.00 -7.43
CA VAL A 95 -16.55 13.68 -8.04
C VAL A 95 -15.92 12.64 -7.11
N LEU A 96 -16.74 11.72 -6.63
CA LEU A 96 -16.34 10.59 -5.81
C LEU A 96 -16.24 9.32 -6.66
N VAL A 97 -15.34 8.44 -6.30
CA VAL A 97 -15.25 7.06 -6.79
C VAL A 97 -15.80 6.15 -5.70
N GLU A 98 -16.67 5.23 -6.08
CA GLU A 98 -17.25 4.24 -5.18
C GLU A 98 -17.29 2.85 -5.80
N LEU A 99 -17.39 1.82 -4.96
CA LEU A 99 -17.54 0.44 -5.42
C LEU A 99 -18.95 0.23 -6.00
N THR A 100 -19.02 -0.46 -7.13
CA THR A 100 -20.25 -1.12 -7.56
C THR A 100 -20.52 -2.37 -6.73
N GLU A 101 -21.69 -3.00 -6.86
CA GLU A 101 -21.94 -4.29 -6.20
C GLU A 101 -20.97 -5.37 -6.68
N SER A 102 -20.68 -5.41 -7.98
CA SER A 102 -19.66 -6.28 -8.55
C SER A 102 -18.27 -6.00 -7.95
N GLY A 103 -17.94 -4.71 -7.74
CA GLY A 103 -16.69 -4.31 -7.08
C GLY A 103 -16.60 -4.77 -5.63
N ARG A 104 -17.71 -4.69 -4.88
CA ARG A 104 -17.79 -5.17 -3.49
C ARG A 104 -17.54 -6.68 -3.39
N THR A 105 -18.24 -7.45 -4.19
CA THR A 105 -18.07 -8.91 -4.27
C THR A 105 -16.64 -9.25 -4.64
N ARG A 106 -16.11 -8.61 -5.69
CA ARG A 106 -14.78 -8.88 -6.22
C ARG A 106 -13.66 -8.61 -5.22
N ILE A 107 -13.72 -7.48 -4.51
CA ILE A 107 -12.70 -7.16 -3.53
C ILE A 107 -12.77 -8.08 -2.29
N LEU A 108 -13.97 -8.45 -1.87
CA LEU A 108 -14.15 -9.32 -0.70
C LEU A 108 -13.56 -10.71 -0.96
N GLU A 109 -13.88 -11.33 -2.10
CA GLU A 109 -13.31 -12.62 -2.49
C GLU A 109 -11.79 -12.59 -2.58
N GLY A 110 -11.27 -11.57 -3.27
CA GLY A 110 -9.83 -11.40 -3.43
C GLY A 110 -9.10 -11.09 -2.13
N PHE A 111 -9.72 -10.32 -1.23
CA PHE A 111 -9.18 -10.00 0.07
C PHE A 111 -9.01 -11.24 0.95
N LEU A 112 -10.03 -12.10 1.03
CA LEU A 112 -9.98 -13.33 1.82
C LEU A 112 -8.83 -14.24 1.35
N GLN A 113 -8.75 -14.49 0.06
CA GLN A 113 -7.68 -15.33 -0.51
C GLN A 113 -6.29 -14.71 -0.32
N HIS A 114 -6.17 -13.39 -0.50
CA HIS A 114 -4.90 -12.69 -0.31
C HIS A 114 -4.46 -12.70 1.16
N ASN A 115 -5.39 -12.50 2.08
CA ASN A 115 -5.11 -12.58 3.51
C ASN A 115 -4.59 -13.94 3.93
N GLU A 116 -5.20 -15.04 3.45
CA GLU A 116 -4.70 -16.40 3.68
C GLU A 116 -3.27 -16.58 3.17
N ASP A 117 -2.95 -16.06 1.98
CA ASP A 117 -1.59 -16.11 1.44
C ASP A 117 -0.60 -15.33 2.30
N LEU A 118 -0.97 -14.15 2.80
CA LEU A 118 -0.12 -13.36 3.70
C LEU A 118 0.03 -14.05 5.07
N ASP A 119 -1.02 -14.63 5.62
CA ASP A 119 -0.92 -15.40 6.87
C ASP A 119 0.05 -16.57 6.74
N ARG A 120 0.06 -17.25 5.60
CA ARG A 120 1.05 -18.31 5.30
C ARG A 120 2.48 -17.77 5.21
N LEU A 121 2.68 -16.55 4.69
CA LEU A 121 3.99 -15.90 4.63
C LEU A 121 4.55 -15.66 6.05
N TYR A 122 3.69 -15.28 6.98
CA TYR A 122 4.06 -14.99 8.36
C TYR A 122 3.86 -16.18 9.33
N ALA A 123 3.40 -17.34 8.84
CA ALA A 123 3.18 -18.53 9.66
C ALA A 123 4.41 -19.00 10.47
N PRO A 124 5.67 -18.87 9.97
CA PRO A 124 6.85 -19.25 10.76
C PRO A 124 7.10 -18.40 12.00
N PHE A 125 6.46 -17.21 12.12
CA PHE A 125 6.66 -16.31 13.25
C PHE A 125 5.61 -16.57 14.32
N ASN A 126 6.06 -16.76 15.57
CA ASN A 126 5.17 -16.81 16.72
C ASN A 126 4.63 -15.40 17.06
N GLU A 127 3.73 -15.29 18.03
CA GLU A 127 3.05 -14.05 18.38
C GLU A 127 4.04 -12.96 18.88
N GLU A 128 5.03 -13.34 19.69
CA GLU A 128 6.04 -12.41 20.20
C GLU A 128 6.93 -11.88 19.07
N GLU A 129 7.32 -12.73 18.14
CA GLU A 129 8.11 -12.36 16.95
C GLU A 129 7.33 -11.44 16.02
N ARG A 130 6.04 -11.69 15.81
CA ARG A 130 5.16 -10.81 15.03
C ARG A 130 5.02 -9.43 15.70
N ALA A 131 4.80 -9.40 17.02
CA ALA A 131 4.73 -8.15 17.77
C ALA A 131 6.07 -7.38 17.77
N LEU A 132 7.20 -8.10 17.81
CA LEU A 132 8.53 -7.47 17.68
C LEU A 132 8.74 -6.91 16.28
N PHE A 133 8.38 -7.67 15.24
CA PHE A 133 8.48 -7.25 13.84
C PHE A 133 7.66 -5.97 13.60
N ASP A 134 6.41 -5.93 14.06
CA ASP A 134 5.53 -4.75 13.97
C ASP A 134 6.20 -3.52 14.59
N ARG A 135 6.66 -3.61 15.85
CA ARG A 135 7.35 -2.51 16.52
C ARG A 135 8.61 -2.04 15.79
N LEU A 136 9.42 -2.98 15.28
CA LEU A 136 10.67 -2.63 14.60
C LEU A 136 10.40 -1.95 13.24
N MET A 137 9.44 -2.44 12.46
CA MET A 137 9.08 -1.86 11.16
C MET A 137 8.44 -0.49 11.33
N THR A 138 7.54 -0.33 12.30
CA THR A 138 6.93 0.97 12.62
C THR A 138 7.98 2.01 13.01
N ARG A 139 8.92 1.65 13.90
CA ARG A 139 10.01 2.54 14.31
C ARG A 139 10.96 2.88 13.17
N LEU A 140 11.25 1.93 12.31
CA LEU A 140 12.11 2.16 11.14
C LEU A 140 11.46 3.16 10.17
N GLY A 141 10.16 2.97 9.89
CA GLY A 141 9.40 3.89 9.03
C GLY A 141 9.36 5.30 9.62
N GLN A 142 9.00 5.44 10.90
CA GLN A 142 8.95 6.75 11.57
C GLN A 142 10.32 7.45 11.55
N GLN A 143 11.41 6.74 11.87
CA GLN A 143 12.75 7.32 11.83
C GLN A 143 13.14 7.81 10.43
N ALA A 144 12.74 7.10 9.38
CA ALA A 144 13.00 7.53 8.01
C ALA A 144 12.22 8.81 7.65
N GLU A 145 10.96 8.91 8.05
CA GLU A 145 10.14 10.11 7.87
C GLU A 145 10.72 11.32 8.61
N ASP A 146 11.13 11.15 9.86
CA ASP A 146 11.72 12.21 10.69
C ASP A 146 13.01 12.76 10.05
N LEU A 147 13.88 11.88 9.55
CA LEU A 147 15.11 12.27 8.86
C LEU A 147 14.82 13.04 7.56
N LEU A 148 13.86 12.58 6.76
CA LEU A 148 13.45 13.28 5.55
C LEU A 148 12.87 14.66 5.83
N ALA A 149 12.08 14.79 6.91
CA ALA A 149 11.53 16.09 7.33
C ALA A 149 12.64 17.06 7.79
N GLN A 150 13.64 16.57 8.52
CA GLN A 150 14.81 17.38 8.94
C GLN A 150 15.63 17.87 7.74
N GLU A 151 15.89 16.99 6.76
CA GLU A 151 16.60 17.35 5.54
C GLU A 151 15.84 18.40 4.70
N ALA A 152 14.51 18.28 4.64
CA ALA A 152 13.67 19.27 3.95
C ALA A 152 13.69 20.63 4.65
N GLY A 153 13.66 20.68 6.00
CA GLY A 153 13.78 21.89 6.79
C GLY A 153 15.12 22.58 6.60
N ASN A 154 16.21 21.83 6.65
CA ASN A 154 17.57 22.38 6.46
C ASN A 154 17.81 22.99 5.07
N LYS A 155 17.16 22.48 4.02
CA LYS A 155 17.26 23.06 2.66
C LYS A 155 16.58 24.43 2.57
N LEU A 156 15.46 24.62 3.25
CA LEU A 156 14.74 25.90 3.27
C LEU A 156 15.50 27.00 4.03
N ASP A 157 16.34 26.63 5.00
CA ASP A 157 17.14 27.59 5.78
C ASP A 157 18.46 28.00 5.06
N ILE A 158 18.94 27.21 4.10
CA ILE A 158 20.14 27.53 3.29
C ILE A 158 19.80 28.45 2.10
N GLU A 159 18.53 28.43 1.64
CA GLU A 159 18.07 29.29 0.52
C GLU A 159 17.52 30.64 0.97
N ARG A 160 17.62 31.01 2.25
CA ARG A 160 17.29 32.31 2.84
C ARG A 160 18.53 33.10 3.17
#